data_d7e99d9a4680fe67cb40386828b9bd3f
#
_entry.id   d7e99d9a4680fe67cb40386828b9bd3f
#
_cell.length_a   1.000
_cell.length_b   1.000
_cell.length_c   1.000
_cell.angle_alpha   90.00
_cell.angle_beta   90.00
_cell.angle_gamma   90.00
#
_symmetry.space_group_name_H-M   'P 1'
#
loop_
_entity.id
_entity.type
_entity.pdbx_description
1 polymer ?
#
loop_
_entity_poly.entity_id
_entity_poly.type
_entity_poly.pdbx_seq_one_letter_code
_entity_poly.pdbx_strand_id
1 'polypeptide(L)'
;MDASHRRVMMASAVGSALEWYDFFIYGTAAALVFSELFFPKYDSNTGLLLSFATFGVGFFARPFGGMLFGHLGDRIGRKPVLVITLMLVGVGTFLIGLLPTYESVGVWAPIMLVTLRLVQGFGAGAEYGGAVILAVEHAPPGRRGLFGSFAAIGVNIGLLLATGVFALVSSLPKEDFLSWGWRVPFLLSIILIVVGFFIRSRVSETPVFSQIAAKNKAARSPVKDAFIKYPREFLVVLGARLAENGLGYLYPVFTLSYMTKQLGLQKSMVLNGIMLAYAISLFTVPMFSMLSDRIGRRPVYGGAAIFSALFAYPFFLMVGTGSQPIIWLALILAISIGNSGMFGPQAAYFAELFGPKLRYSGFASARELGSILAGGPAPFLATWLLGQGNNEPWLVAAYMVTLAVLTAIAIYFGPETYKTDILADKADAKR
;
A
#
# COMPACT_ATOMS: atom_id res chain seq x y z
N MET A 1 19.71 -21.08 -4.16
CA MET A 1 19.53 -19.64 -4.42
C MET A 1 20.91 -19.01 -4.52
N ASP A 2 21.22 -18.43 -5.65
CA ASP A 2 22.49 -17.76 -5.91
C ASP A 2 22.58 -16.42 -5.17
N ALA A 3 23.80 -15.96 -4.85
CA ALA A 3 24.03 -14.70 -4.12
C ALA A 3 23.43 -13.47 -4.84
N SER A 4 23.34 -13.52 -6.16
CA SER A 4 22.70 -12.53 -7.02
C SER A 4 21.21 -12.40 -6.71
N HIS A 5 20.47 -13.50 -6.64
CA HIS A 5 19.04 -13.52 -6.34
C HIS A 5 18.73 -12.97 -4.93
N ARG A 6 19.57 -13.30 -3.94
CA ARG A 6 19.41 -12.77 -2.57
C ARG A 6 19.56 -11.24 -2.53
N ARG A 7 20.53 -10.68 -3.26
CA ARG A 7 20.73 -9.22 -3.31
C ARG A 7 19.55 -8.48 -3.93
N VAL A 8 19.01 -9.00 -5.03
CA VAL A 8 17.84 -8.41 -5.70
C VAL A 8 16.62 -8.42 -4.79
N MET A 9 16.36 -9.56 -4.12
CA MET A 9 15.23 -9.68 -3.20
C MET A 9 15.37 -8.76 -1.97
N MET A 10 16.55 -8.70 -1.36
CA MET A 10 16.79 -7.80 -0.22
C MET A 10 16.68 -6.33 -0.63
N ALA A 11 17.22 -5.94 -1.76
CA ALA A 11 17.11 -4.57 -2.27
C ALA A 11 15.65 -4.18 -2.54
N SER A 12 14.84 -5.10 -3.11
CA SER A 12 13.42 -4.91 -3.32
C SER A 12 12.65 -4.75 -1.99
N ALA A 13 12.92 -5.63 -1.02
CA ALA A 13 12.26 -5.57 0.28
C ALA A 13 12.63 -4.30 1.07
N VAL A 14 13.91 -3.93 1.11
CA VAL A 14 14.36 -2.71 1.80
C VAL A 14 13.82 -1.47 1.12
N GLY A 15 13.88 -1.39 -0.21
CA GLY A 15 13.32 -0.26 -0.96
C GLY A 15 11.83 -0.06 -0.67
N SER A 16 11.04 -1.14 -0.74
CA SER A 16 9.62 -1.09 -0.41
C SER A 16 9.37 -0.73 1.06
N ALA A 17 10.20 -1.20 2.00
CA ALA A 17 10.04 -0.87 3.42
C ALA A 17 10.20 0.63 3.68
N LEU A 18 11.18 1.27 3.04
CA LEU A 18 11.44 2.70 3.18
C LEU A 18 10.29 3.53 2.61
N GLU A 19 9.81 3.20 1.40
CA GLU A 19 8.70 3.89 0.75
C GLU A 19 7.41 3.79 1.57
N TRP A 20 7.09 2.58 2.04
CA TRP A 20 5.81 2.33 2.70
C TRP A 20 5.79 2.78 4.16
N TYR A 21 6.94 2.87 4.83
CA TYR A 21 7.03 3.50 6.14
C TYR A 21 6.42 4.91 6.11
N ASP A 22 6.82 5.74 5.15
CA ASP A 22 6.38 7.13 5.01
C ASP A 22 4.85 7.24 4.81
N PHE A 23 4.26 6.30 4.07
CA PHE A 23 2.82 6.25 3.87
C PHE A 23 2.05 5.84 5.13
N PHE A 24 2.56 4.85 5.86
CA PHE A 24 1.88 4.33 7.04
C PHE A 24 1.98 5.27 8.23
N ILE A 25 3.08 5.98 8.44
CA ILE A 25 3.14 6.99 9.51
C ILE A 25 2.12 8.10 9.28
N TYR A 26 1.89 8.52 8.04
CA TYR A 26 0.86 9.50 7.73
C TYR A 26 -0.54 8.98 8.05
N GLY A 27 -0.87 7.77 7.64
CA GLY A 27 -2.16 7.14 7.94
C GLY A 27 -2.41 7.00 9.44
N THR A 28 -1.42 6.59 10.20
CA THR A 28 -1.48 6.49 11.66
C THR A 28 -1.64 7.85 12.32
N ALA A 29 -0.91 8.88 11.86
CA ALA A 29 -1.06 10.25 12.35
C ALA A 29 -2.44 10.83 12.01
N ALA A 30 -2.97 10.55 10.82
CA ALA A 30 -4.32 10.97 10.44
C ALA A 30 -5.39 10.36 11.36
N ALA A 31 -5.21 9.11 11.77
CA ALA A 31 -6.11 8.43 12.70
C ALA A 31 -6.04 8.98 14.14
N LEU A 32 -4.84 9.33 14.61
CA LEU A 32 -4.58 9.61 16.03
C LEU A 32 -4.45 11.10 16.38
N VAL A 33 -3.96 11.94 15.45
CA VAL A 33 -3.41 13.27 15.80
C VAL A 33 -3.96 14.40 14.94
N PHE A 34 -4.06 14.24 13.62
CA PHE A 34 -4.30 15.37 12.73
C PHE A 34 -5.64 16.05 12.92
N SER A 35 -6.68 15.34 13.37
CA SER A 35 -7.97 15.95 13.69
C SER A 35 -7.85 16.98 14.81
N GLU A 36 -7.03 16.72 15.84
CA GLU A 36 -6.85 17.62 16.98
C GLU A 36 -5.92 18.81 16.64
N LEU A 37 -4.85 18.57 15.88
CA LEU A 37 -3.80 19.57 15.66
C LEU A 37 -3.96 20.42 14.39
N PHE A 38 -4.63 19.90 13.35
CA PHE A 38 -4.78 20.60 12.07
C PHE A 38 -6.23 21.00 11.78
N PHE A 39 -7.22 20.39 12.45
CA PHE A 39 -8.64 20.64 12.24
C PHE A 39 -9.41 20.91 13.55
N PRO A 40 -8.86 21.68 14.52
CA PRO A 40 -9.46 21.83 15.87
C PRO A 40 -10.78 22.61 15.90
N LYS A 41 -11.12 23.31 14.81
CA LYS A 41 -12.38 24.08 14.71
C LYS A 41 -13.59 23.23 14.37
N TYR A 42 -13.41 21.97 14.05
CA TYR A 42 -14.45 21.05 13.67
C TYR A 42 -14.72 20.05 14.79
N ASP A 43 -15.95 19.52 14.83
CA ASP A 43 -16.25 18.40 15.72
C ASP A 43 -15.34 17.18 15.42
N SER A 44 -15.28 16.25 16.37
CA SER A 44 -14.35 15.10 16.30
C SER A 44 -14.53 14.26 15.02
N ASN A 45 -15.77 14.07 14.56
CA ASN A 45 -16.06 13.27 13.37
C ASN A 45 -15.66 14.01 12.09
N THR A 46 -16.02 15.28 11.96
CA THR A 46 -15.64 16.13 10.81
C THR A 46 -14.13 16.31 10.74
N GLY A 47 -13.47 16.58 11.87
CA GLY A 47 -12.00 16.69 11.94
C GLY A 47 -11.30 15.40 11.50
N LEU A 48 -11.83 14.23 11.88
CA LEU A 48 -11.31 12.94 11.45
C LEU A 48 -11.52 12.69 9.95
N LEU A 49 -12.71 13.03 9.42
CA LEU A 49 -13.00 12.95 7.98
C LEU A 49 -12.02 13.81 7.18
N LEU A 50 -11.77 15.05 7.61
CA LEU A 50 -10.81 15.94 6.97
C LEU A 50 -9.38 15.36 7.03
N SER A 51 -8.97 14.76 8.16
CA SER A 51 -7.70 14.08 8.30
C SER A 51 -7.54 12.94 7.29
N PHE A 52 -8.57 12.10 7.14
CA PHE A 52 -8.55 11.02 6.17
C PHE A 52 -8.72 11.50 4.72
N ALA A 53 -9.37 12.62 4.49
CA ALA A 53 -9.38 13.26 3.17
C ALA A 53 -7.95 13.67 2.75
N THR A 54 -7.16 14.25 3.67
CA THR A 54 -5.75 14.57 3.39
C THR A 54 -4.92 13.32 3.09
N PHE A 55 -5.19 12.20 3.76
CA PHE A 55 -4.57 10.91 3.46
C PHE A 55 -4.89 10.46 2.03
N GLY A 56 -6.17 10.52 1.63
CA GLY A 56 -6.65 10.15 0.30
C GLY A 56 -6.04 10.98 -0.83
N VAL A 57 -5.83 12.28 -0.60
CA VAL A 57 -5.24 13.21 -1.59
C VAL A 57 -3.89 12.71 -2.13
N GLY A 58 -3.06 12.08 -1.30
CA GLY A 58 -1.79 11.50 -1.74
C GLY A 58 -1.96 10.44 -2.84
N PHE A 59 -3.04 9.67 -2.80
CA PHE A 59 -3.30 8.64 -3.83
C PHE A 59 -3.72 9.24 -5.16
N PHE A 60 -4.42 10.38 -5.17
CA PHE A 60 -4.74 11.08 -6.41
C PHE A 60 -3.51 11.61 -7.15
N ALA A 61 -2.46 11.98 -6.42
CA ALA A 61 -1.20 12.47 -7.01
C ALA A 61 -0.35 11.35 -7.63
N ARG A 62 -0.49 10.08 -7.19
CA ARG A 62 0.36 8.95 -7.62
C ARG A 62 0.35 8.69 -9.12
N PRO A 63 -0.77 8.61 -9.85
CA PRO A 63 -0.77 8.38 -11.29
C PRO A 63 -0.04 9.47 -12.07
N PHE A 64 -0.18 10.73 -11.66
CA PHE A 64 0.50 11.86 -12.31
C PHE A 64 2.03 11.76 -12.11
N GLY A 65 2.46 11.42 -10.89
CA GLY A 65 3.85 11.12 -10.59
C GLY A 65 4.37 9.94 -11.42
N GLY A 66 3.59 8.85 -11.48
CA GLY A 66 3.92 7.67 -12.28
C GLY A 66 4.09 7.97 -13.77
N MET A 67 3.23 8.81 -14.34
CA MET A 67 3.35 9.26 -15.73
C MET A 67 4.59 10.12 -15.96
N LEU A 68 4.84 11.11 -15.10
CA LEU A 68 5.99 12.01 -15.25
C LEU A 68 7.31 11.27 -15.03
N PHE A 69 7.43 10.55 -13.93
CA PHE A 69 8.66 9.85 -13.59
C PHE A 69 8.90 8.61 -14.47
N GLY A 70 7.84 7.98 -14.97
CA GLY A 70 7.95 6.97 -16.02
C GLY A 70 8.58 7.54 -17.30
N HIS A 71 8.09 8.69 -17.76
CA HIS A 71 8.62 9.37 -18.93
C HIS A 71 10.08 9.86 -18.73
N LEU A 72 10.38 10.42 -17.55
CA LEU A 72 11.73 10.82 -17.19
C LEU A 72 12.66 9.61 -17.11
N GLY A 73 12.21 8.49 -16.54
CA GLY A 73 12.99 7.25 -16.43
C GLY A 73 13.40 6.67 -17.78
N ASP A 74 12.54 6.83 -18.79
CA ASP A 74 12.86 6.41 -20.15
C ASP A 74 13.87 7.35 -20.85
N ARG A 75 14.03 8.60 -20.38
CA ARG A 75 14.95 9.60 -20.95
C ARG A 75 16.30 9.70 -20.23
N ILE A 76 16.28 9.78 -18.90
CA ILE A 76 17.49 10.04 -18.10
C ILE A 76 18.01 8.82 -17.34
N GLY A 77 17.31 7.67 -17.48
CA GLY A 77 17.62 6.44 -16.77
C GLY A 77 16.77 6.22 -15.54
N ARG A 78 16.62 4.97 -15.10
CA ARG A 78 15.78 4.58 -13.97
C ARG A 78 16.41 4.97 -12.63
N LYS A 79 17.74 4.85 -12.50
CA LYS A 79 18.47 5.15 -11.27
C LYS A 79 18.31 6.62 -10.83
N PRO A 80 18.52 7.65 -11.65
CA PRO A 80 18.29 9.04 -11.27
C PRO A 80 16.85 9.31 -10.83
N VAL A 81 15.88 8.75 -11.55
CA VAL A 81 14.45 8.91 -11.22
C VAL A 81 14.12 8.30 -9.86
N LEU A 82 14.61 7.09 -9.57
CA LEU A 82 14.43 6.45 -8.27
C LEU A 82 15.04 7.26 -7.10
N VAL A 83 16.14 7.96 -7.34
CA VAL A 83 16.74 8.85 -6.35
C VAL A 83 15.86 10.10 -6.14
N ILE A 84 15.38 10.71 -7.23
CA ILE A 84 14.52 11.90 -7.17
C ILE A 84 13.21 11.57 -6.43
N THR A 85 12.58 10.44 -6.76
CA THR A 85 11.31 10.02 -6.12
C THR A 85 11.50 9.73 -4.64
N LEU A 86 12.59 9.04 -4.25
CA LEU A 86 12.95 8.83 -2.86
C LEU A 86 13.12 10.14 -2.09
N MET A 87 13.82 11.10 -2.69
CA MET A 87 14.04 12.43 -2.07
C MET A 87 12.72 13.19 -1.92
N LEU A 88 11.84 13.16 -2.93
CA LEU A 88 10.52 13.81 -2.85
C LEU A 88 9.66 13.23 -1.73
N VAL A 89 9.57 11.91 -1.64
CA VAL A 89 8.79 11.23 -0.60
C VAL A 89 9.39 11.49 0.77
N GLY A 90 10.67 11.22 0.95
CA GLY A 90 11.31 11.30 2.26
C GLY A 90 11.41 12.74 2.78
N VAL A 91 11.82 13.71 1.96
CA VAL A 91 11.86 15.14 2.35
C VAL A 91 10.45 15.63 2.64
N GLY A 92 9.45 15.27 1.82
CA GLY A 92 8.05 15.59 2.10
C GLY A 92 7.59 15.07 3.45
N THR A 93 7.93 13.82 3.77
CA THR A 93 7.64 13.20 5.07
C THR A 93 8.33 13.91 6.22
N PHE A 94 9.62 14.17 6.10
CA PHE A 94 10.40 14.89 7.12
C PHE A 94 9.79 16.28 7.41
N LEU A 95 9.45 17.03 6.36
CA LEU A 95 8.85 18.36 6.48
C LEU A 95 7.48 18.34 7.15
N ILE A 96 6.68 17.26 7.02
CA ILE A 96 5.43 17.12 7.78
C ILE A 96 5.71 17.13 9.28
N GLY A 97 6.78 16.48 9.74
CA GLY A 97 7.18 16.50 11.14
C GLY A 97 7.57 17.89 11.68
N LEU A 98 7.93 18.82 10.80
CA LEU A 98 8.28 20.20 11.14
C LEU A 98 7.11 21.18 11.01
N LEU A 99 5.93 20.75 10.51
CA LEU A 99 4.80 21.64 10.30
C LEU A 99 4.34 22.29 11.61
N PRO A 100 4.03 23.60 11.59
CA PRO A 100 3.31 24.25 12.67
C PRO A 100 1.86 23.76 12.71
N THR A 101 1.26 23.77 13.89
CA THR A 101 -0.13 23.38 14.10
C THR A 101 -1.10 24.53 13.77
N TYR A 102 -2.40 24.21 13.74
CA TYR A 102 -3.46 25.20 13.50
C TYR A 102 -3.42 26.36 14.51
N GLU A 103 -3.07 26.08 15.76
CA GLU A 103 -2.94 27.09 16.81
C GLU A 103 -1.91 28.19 16.44
N SER A 104 -0.82 27.81 15.76
CA SER A 104 0.27 28.73 15.43
C SER A 104 0.01 29.54 14.16
N VAL A 105 -0.52 28.91 13.10
CA VAL A 105 -0.61 29.51 11.75
C VAL A 105 -2.00 29.44 11.13
N GLY A 106 -3.00 28.99 11.88
CA GLY A 106 -4.38 28.90 11.42
C GLY A 106 -4.55 28.00 10.20
N VAL A 107 -5.32 28.46 9.23
CA VAL A 107 -5.66 27.71 8.00
C VAL A 107 -4.45 27.30 7.16
N TRP A 108 -3.31 27.94 7.33
CA TRP A 108 -2.07 27.55 6.62
C TRP A 108 -1.56 26.18 7.04
N ALA A 109 -1.83 25.72 8.29
CA ALA A 109 -1.40 24.42 8.74
C ALA A 109 -1.99 23.28 7.87
N PRO A 110 -3.31 23.14 7.68
CA PRO A 110 -3.86 22.10 6.81
C PRO A 110 -3.49 22.29 5.33
N ILE A 111 -3.32 23.52 4.83
CA ILE A 111 -2.88 23.77 3.44
C ILE A 111 -1.47 23.22 3.23
N MET A 112 -0.53 23.49 4.13
CA MET A 112 0.83 22.95 4.05
C MET A 112 0.84 21.44 4.17
N LEU A 113 0.02 20.85 5.06
CA LEU A 113 -0.12 19.41 5.22
C LEU A 113 -0.58 18.74 3.91
N VAL A 114 -1.63 19.26 3.27
CA VAL A 114 -2.15 18.77 1.99
C VAL A 114 -1.12 18.93 0.88
N THR A 115 -0.41 20.06 0.83
CA THR A 115 0.63 20.32 -0.19
C THR A 115 1.76 19.30 -0.08
N LEU A 116 2.27 19.05 1.13
CA LEU A 116 3.32 18.05 1.34
C LEU A 116 2.81 16.63 1.03
N ARG A 117 1.53 16.35 1.32
CA ARG A 117 0.92 15.06 0.98
C ARG A 117 0.81 14.84 -0.53
N LEU A 118 0.48 15.88 -1.31
CA LEU A 118 0.53 15.83 -2.77
C LEU A 118 1.95 15.54 -3.28
N VAL A 119 2.96 16.21 -2.73
CA VAL A 119 4.38 15.98 -3.09
C VAL A 119 4.80 14.55 -2.79
N GLN A 120 4.45 14.00 -1.62
CA GLN A 120 4.70 12.59 -1.29
C GLN A 120 4.02 11.63 -2.28
N GLY A 121 2.72 11.84 -2.52
CA GLY A 121 1.95 11.02 -3.44
C GLY A 121 2.54 11.04 -4.86
N PHE A 122 2.93 12.21 -5.33
CA PHE A 122 3.57 12.41 -6.62
C PHE A 122 4.90 11.63 -6.74
N GLY A 123 5.74 11.67 -5.69
CA GLY A 123 6.99 10.90 -5.64
C GLY A 123 6.76 9.38 -5.66
N ALA A 124 5.76 8.88 -4.93
CA ALA A 124 5.52 7.45 -4.74
C ALA A 124 4.93 6.72 -5.97
N GLY A 125 4.44 7.44 -7.00
CA GLY A 125 3.72 6.83 -8.12
C GLY A 125 4.51 5.89 -9.04
N ALA A 126 5.86 5.92 -9.00
CA ALA A 126 6.71 5.20 -9.96
C ALA A 126 7.45 3.97 -9.40
N GLU A 127 7.40 3.72 -8.08
CA GLU A 127 8.42 2.91 -7.41
C GLU A 127 8.13 1.40 -7.33
N TYR A 128 6.94 1.04 -6.87
CA TYR A 128 6.61 -0.35 -6.55
C TYR A 128 6.59 -1.29 -7.75
N GLY A 129 6.08 -0.83 -8.89
CA GLY A 129 5.94 -1.66 -10.10
C GLY A 129 7.27 -2.22 -10.62
N GLY A 130 8.32 -1.41 -10.59
CA GLY A 130 9.65 -1.82 -11.02
C GLY A 130 10.26 -2.91 -10.15
N ALA A 131 10.12 -2.79 -8.83
CA ALA A 131 10.65 -3.77 -7.87
C ALA A 131 9.97 -5.14 -8.02
N VAL A 132 8.64 -5.15 -8.19
CA VAL A 132 7.86 -6.39 -8.37
C VAL A 132 8.23 -7.08 -9.69
N ILE A 133 8.24 -6.34 -10.81
CA ILE A 133 8.51 -6.91 -12.12
C ILE A 133 9.93 -7.50 -12.18
N LEU A 134 10.90 -6.76 -11.62
CA LEU A 134 12.27 -7.26 -11.53
C LEU A 134 12.34 -8.59 -10.75
N ALA A 135 11.68 -8.68 -9.61
CA ALA A 135 11.66 -9.89 -8.80
C ALA A 135 10.98 -11.07 -9.52
N VAL A 136 9.84 -10.82 -10.18
CA VAL A 136 9.07 -11.86 -10.89
C VAL A 136 9.79 -12.35 -12.16
N GLU A 137 10.45 -11.45 -12.91
CA GLU A 137 11.19 -11.80 -14.13
C GLU A 137 12.47 -12.58 -13.87
N HIS A 138 13.09 -12.40 -12.69
CA HIS A 138 14.27 -13.18 -12.27
C HIS A 138 13.89 -14.48 -11.53
N ALA A 139 12.60 -14.73 -11.33
CA ALA A 139 12.15 -15.91 -10.61
C ALA A 139 12.33 -17.19 -11.42
N PRO A 140 12.82 -18.28 -10.82
CA PRO A 140 12.79 -19.60 -11.44
C PRO A 140 11.33 -20.01 -11.78
N PRO A 141 11.12 -20.85 -12.81
CA PRO A 141 9.82 -21.39 -13.11
C PRO A 141 9.13 -22.00 -11.89
N GLY A 142 7.82 -21.69 -11.69
CA GLY A 142 7.04 -22.20 -10.56
C GLY A 142 7.31 -21.54 -9.21
N ARG A 143 8.11 -20.43 -9.14
CA ARG A 143 8.41 -19.70 -7.90
C ARG A 143 8.18 -18.19 -8.00
N ARG A 144 7.43 -17.74 -8.99
CA ARG A 144 7.19 -16.31 -9.23
C ARG A 144 6.42 -15.65 -8.10
N GLY A 145 5.46 -16.35 -7.49
CA GLY A 145 4.74 -15.88 -6.31
C GLY A 145 5.70 -15.62 -5.16
N LEU A 146 6.52 -16.60 -4.81
CA LEU A 146 7.51 -16.45 -3.75
C LEU A 146 8.46 -15.27 -4.00
N PHE A 147 9.00 -15.13 -5.21
CA PHE A 147 9.93 -14.04 -5.53
C PHE A 147 9.24 -12.67 -5.49
N GLY A 148 8.03 -12.55 -6.04
CA GLY A 148 7.21 -11.34 -5.97
C GLY A 148 6.83 -10.94 -4.54
N SER A 149 6.70 -11.91 -3.62
CA SER A 149 6.35 -11.65 -2.22
C SER A 149 7.40 -10.86 -1.44
N PHE A 150 8.67 -10.80 -1.89
CA PHE A 150 9.70 -10.02 -1.19
C PHE A 150 9.42 -8.50 -1.22
N ALA A 151 8.85 -7.98 -2.31
CA ALA A 151 8.37 -6.61 -2.33
C ALA A 151 7.23 -6.40 -1.31
N ALA A 152 6.30 -7.34 -1.22
CA ALA A 152 5.20 -7.30 -0.27
C ALA A 152 5.66 -7.44 1.20
N ILE A 153 6.68 -8.27 1.46
CA ILE A 153 7.33 -8.34 2.79
C ILE A 153 7.91 -6.97 3.16
N GLY A 154 8.55 -6.28 2.23
CA GLY A 154 9.05 -4.92 2.45
C GLY A 154 7.95 -3.96 2.89
N VAL A 155 6.79 -3.98 2.23
CA VAL A 155 5.62 -3.18 2.65
C VAL A 155 5.24 -3.45 4.10
N ASN A 156 5.15 -4.73 4.49
CA ASN A 156 4.80 -5.12 5.86
C ASN A 156 5.88 -4.71 6.88
N ILE A 157 7.16 -4.77 6.51
CA ILE A 157 8.26 -4.25 7.35
C ILE A 157 8.10 -2.74 7.54
N GLY A 158 7.83 -1.99 6.48
CA GLY A 158 7.58 -0.54 6.55
C GLY A 158 6.43 -0.20 7.49
N LEU A 159 5.32 -0.95 7.41
CA LEU A 159 4.18 -0.78 8.30
C LEU A 159 4.52 -1.15 9.76
N LEU A 160 5.25 -2.24 9.97
CA LEU A 160 5.71 -2.62 11.32
C LEU A 160 6.57 -1.54 11.95
N LEU A 161 7.52 -0.99 11.21
CA LEU A 161 8.37 0.11 11.67
C LEU A 161 7.54 1.35 11.98
N ALA A 162 6.63 1.74 11.09
CA ALA A 162 5.75 2.88 11.28
C ALA A 162 4.88 2.72 12.53
N THR A 163 4.20 1.57 12.65
CA THR A 163 3.31 1.27 13.79
C THR A 163 4.11 1.15 15.08
N GLY A 164 5.30 0.54 15.04
CA GLY A 164 6.17 0.38 16.19
C GLY A 164 6.66 1.72 16.76
N VAL A 165 7.09 2.64 15.89
CA VAL A 165 7.50 3.98 16.34
C VAL A 165 6.30 4.73 16.92
N PHE A 166 5.12 4.65 16.29
CA PHE A 166 3.91 5.26 16.86
C PHE A 166 3.47 4.61 18.17
N ALA A 167 3.62 3.29 18.33
CA ALA A 167 3.34 2.62 19.60
C ALA A 167 4.24 3.15 20.73
N LEU A 168 5.53 3.33 20.45
CA LEU A 168 6.50 3.88 21.42
C LEU A 168 6.14 5.32 21.80
N VAL A 169 5.91 6.22 20.85
CA VAL A 169 5.60 7.62 21.16
C VAL A 169 4.19 7.80 21.75
N SER A 170 3.27 6.88 21.46
CA SER A 170 1.90 6.92 22.03
C SER A 170 1.87 6.51 23.51
N SER A 171 2.95 5.97 24.06
CA SER A 171 3.08 5.71 25.50
C SER A 171 3.42 6.97 26.32
N LEU A 172 3.79 8.06 25.65
CA LEU A 172 3.99 9.37 26.28
C LEU A 172 2.68 9.91 26.87
N PRO A 173 2.73 10.78 27.90
CA PRO A 173 1.59 11.56 28.35
C PRO A 173 0.94 12.28 27.15
N LYS A 174 -0.39 12.46 27.20
CA LYS A 174 -1.16 13.04 26.08
C LYS A 174 -0.61 14.40 25.62
N GLU A 175 -0.21 15.24 26.57
CA GLU A 175 0.37 16.57 26.30
C GLU A 175 1.68 16.48 25.53
N ASP A 176 2.60 15.61 25.97
CA ASP A 176 3.87 15.39 25.29
C ASP A 176 3.68 14.75 23.91
N PHE A 177 2.78 13.79 23.81
CA PHE A 177 2.44 13.17 22.53
C PHE A 177 1.92 14.18 21.51
N LEU A 178 1.01 15.07 21.90
CA LEU A 178 0.43 16.08 21.01
C LEU A 178 1.37 17.27 20.75
N SER A 179 2.27 17.61 21.68
CA SER A 179 3.20 18.73 21.48
C SER A 179 4.37 18.37 20.57
N TRP A 180 5.05 17.25 20.81
CA TRP A 180 6.25 16.85 20.05
C TRP A 180 6.29 15.37 19.65
N GLY A 181 5.70 14.47 20.45
CA GLY A 181 5.82 13.02 20.25
C GLY A 181 5.37 12.55 18.87
N TRP A 182 4.29 13.09 18.34
CA TRP A 182 3.77 12.74 17.02
C TRP A 182 4.70 13.11 15.86
N ARG A 183 5.64 14.05 16.10
CA ARG A 183 6.62 14.51 15.09
C ARG A 183 7.75 13.51 14.89
N VAL A 184 8.09 12.75 15.93
CA VAL A 184 9.23 11.82 15.93
C VAL A 184 9.17 10.81 14.79
N PRO A 185 8.05 10.11 14.50
CA PRO A 185 7.98 9.19 13.37
C PRO A 185 8.32 9.86 12.03
N PHE A 186 7.87 11.11 11.83
CA PHE A 186 8.16 11.87 10.60
C PHE A 186 9.62 12.32 10.52
N LEU A 187 10.21 12.77 11.63
CA LEU A 187 11.61 13.19 11.68
C LEU A 187 12.58 12.03 11.49
N LEU A 188 12.22 10.82 11.92
CA LEU A 188 13.00 9.60 11.69
C LEU A 188 13.11 9.23 10.21
N SER A 189 12.25 9.75 9.33
CA SER A 189 12.35 9.52 7.88
C SER A 189 13.66 10.01 7.30
N ILE A 190 14.36 10.97 7.95
CA ILE A 190 15.70 11.42 7.52
C ILE A 190 16.71 10.27 7.50
N ILE A 191 16.63 9.35 8.47
CA ILE A 191 17.48 8.15 8.52
C ILE A 191 17.19 7.26 7.32
N LEU A 192 15.90 7.10 7.00
CA LEU A 192 15.45 6.29 5.89
C LEU A 192 15.89 6.88 4.54
N ILE A 193 15.85 8.22 4.39
CA ILE A 193 16.38 8.92 3.21
C ILE A 193 17.86 8.60 3.04
N VAL A 194 18.67 8.75 4.08
CA VAL A 194 20.12 8.50 4.03
C VAL A 194 20.39 7.05 3.64
N VAL A 195 19.73 6.09 4.30
CA VAL A 195 19.88 4.66 4.00
C VAL A 195 19.43 4.35 2.58
N GLY A 196 18.28 4.83 2.16
CA GLY A 196 17.73 4.63 0.82
C GLY A 196 18.63 5.23 -0.27
N PHE A 197 19.13 6.44 -0.07
CA PHE A 197 20.08 7.08 -0.97
C PHE A 197 21.38 6.26 -1.10
N PHE A 198 21.94 5.80 0.01
CA PHE A 198 23.16 5.00 0.03
C PHE A 198 22.97 3.66 -0.71
N ILE A 199 21.86 2.96 -0.47
CA ILE A 199 21.55 1.71 -1.16
C ILE A 199 21.40 1.94 -2.66
N ARG A 200 20.63 2.96 -3.07
CA ARG A 200 20.34 3.23 -4.48
C ARG A 200 21.53 3.79 -5.25
N SER A 201 22.41 4.53 -4.60
CA SER A 201 23.64 5.01 -5.20
C SER A 201 24.58 3.89 -5.63
N ARG A 202 24.52 2.73 -4.94
CA ARG A 202 25.35 1.55 -5.20
C ARG A 202 24.73 0.50 -6.15
N VAL A 203 23.44 0.62 -6.48
CA VAL A 203 22.78 -0.26 -7.44
C VAL A 203 23.18 0.18 -8.84
N SER A 204 23.68 -0.76 -9.65
CA SER A 204 23.93 -0.55 -11.08
C SER A 204 22.60 -0.50 -11.86
N GLU A 205 22.58 0.26 -12.96
CA GLU A 205 21.47 0.25 -13.92
C GLU A 205 21.17 -1.18 -14.40
N THR A 206 19.89 -1.50 -14.62
CA THR A 206 19.51 -2.88 -14.99
C THR A 206 19.98 -3.24 -16.39
N PRO A 207 20.51 -4.47 -16.63
CA PRO A 207 20.93 -4.92 -17.96
C PRO A 207 19.82 -4.82 -19.02
N VAL A 208 18.57 -5.01 -18.60
CA VAL A 208 17.39 -4.91 -19.49
C VAL A 208 17.18 -3.48 -19.96
N PHE A 209 17.38 -2.48 -19.09
CA PHE A 209 17.28 -1.07 -19.48
C PHE A 209 18.40 -0.70 -20.49
N SER A 210 19.62 -1.14 -20.24
CA SER A 210 20.75 -0.92 -21.15
C SER A 210 20.49 -1.50 -22.54
N GLN A 211 19.83 -2.65 -22.64
CA GLN A 211 19.44 -3.29 -23.92
C GLN A 211 18.28 -2.59 -24.62
N ILE A 212 17.29 -2.07 -23.86
CA ILE A 212 16.14 -1.34 -24.41
C ILE A 212 16.57 0.05 -24.87
N ALA A 213 17.40 0.74 -24.11
CA ALA A 213 17.97 2.04 -24.45
C ALA A 213 18.79 1.95 -25.75
N ALA A 214 19.57 0.88 -25.93
CA ALA A 214 20.33 0.63 -27.15
C ALA A 214 19.46 0.35 -28.40
N LYS A 215 18.19 -0.06 -28.23
CA LYS A 215 17.28 -0.41 -29.33
C LYS A 215 16.27 0.68 -29.71
N ASN A 216 16.27 1.85 -29.07
CA ASN A 216 15.40 3.01 -29.38
C ASN A 216 13.90 2.67 -29.58
N LYS A 217 13.36 1.68 -28.84
CA LYS A 217 11.98 1.16 -29.00
C LYS A 217 11.08 1.45 -27.81
N ALA A 218 11.17 2.64 -27.20
CA ALA A 218 10.20 3.05 -26.20
C ALA A 218 8.83 3.31 -26.85
N ALA A 219 7.77 2.69 -26.33
CA ALA A 219 6.40 2.91 -26.80
C ALA A 219 5.98 4.38 -26.58
N ARG A 220 5.36 5.01 -27.58
CA ARG A 220 4.95 6.44 -27.48
C ARG A 220 3.87 6.72 -26.42
N SER A 221 3.01 5.75 -26.11
CA SER A 221 1.92 5.88 -25.12
C SER A 221 1.61 4.54 -24.44
N PRO A 222 2.51 4.01 -23.60
CA PRO A 222 2.41 2.62 -23.14
C PRO A 222 1.18 2.35 -22.25
N VAL A 223 0.67 3.34 -21.52
CA VAL A 223 -0.55 3.20 -20.69
C VAL A 223 -1.79 3.04 -21.55
N LYS A 224 -1.94 3.89 -22.59
CA LYS A 224 -3.07 3.81 -23.56
C LYS A 224 -3.03 2.47 -24.30
N ASP A 225 -1.85 2.04 -24.72
CA ASP A 225 -1.66 0.77 -25.43
C ASP A 225 -1.99 -0.44 -24.54
N ALA A 226 -1.65 -0.39 -23.24
CA ALA A 226 -1.99 -1.43 -22.27
C ALA A 226 -3.52 -1.53 -22.11
N PHE A 227 -4.22 -0.40 -21.96
CA PHE A 227 -5.66 -0.38 -21.82
C PHE A 227 -6.39 -0.90 -23.08
N ILE A 228 -5.91 -0.54 -24.27
CA ILE A 228 -6.53 -0.96 -25.54
C ILE A 228 -6.26 -2.45 -25.84
N LYS A 229 -5.03 -2.93 -25.59
CA LYS A 229 -4.65 -4.31 -25.93
C LYS A 229 -5.06 -5.34 -24.87
N TYR A 230 -5.16 -4.93 -23.61
CA TYR A 230 -5.45 -5.80 -22.46
C TYR A 230 -6.59 -5.25 -21.57
N PRO A 231 -7.77 -4.90 -22.15
CA PRO A 231 -8.84 -4.26 -21.38
C PRO A 231 -9.39 -5.16 -20.28
N ARG A 232 -9.52 -6.46 -20.54
CA ARG A 232 -10.01 -7.44 -19.57
C ARG A 232 -9.02 -7.59 -18.39
N GLU A 233 -7.74 -7.75 -18.70
CA GLU A 233 -6.68 -7.89 -17.73
C GLU A 233 -6.54 -6.62 -16.87
N PHE A 234 -6.71 -5.46 -17.48
CA PHE A 234 -6.73 -4.17 -16.80
C PHE A 234 -7.89 -4.08 -15.79
N LEU A 235 -9.11 -4.45 -16.19
CA LEU A 235 -10.28 -4.48 -15.29
C LEU A 235 -10.12 -5.52 -14.17
N VAL A 236 -9.50 -6.66 -14.45
CA VAL A 236 -9.21 -7.67 -13.42
C VAL A 236 -8.27 -7.10 -12.37
N VAL A 237 -7.21 -6.39 -12.74
CA VAL A 237 -6.30 -5.74 -11.79
C VAL A 237 -7.02 -4.68 -10.97
N LEU A 238 -7.83 -3.82 -11.62
CA LEU A 238 -8.64 -2.82 -10.92
C LEU A 238 -9.54 -3.46 -9.86
N GLY A 239 -10.32 -4.47 -10.24
CA GLY A 239 -11.24 -5.15 -9.34
C GLY A 239 -10.51 -5.92 -8.23
N ALA A 240 -9.41 -6.59 -8.55
CA ALA A 240 -8.58 -7.30 -7.57
C ALA A 240 -8.03 -6.35 -6.49
N ARG A 241 -7.68 -5.12 -6.87
CA ARG A 241 -7.16 -4.10 -5.94
C ARG A 241 -8.19 -3.59 -4.93
N LEU A 242 -9.49 -3.71 -5.20
CA LEU A 242 -10.52 -3.10 -4.36
C LEU A 242 -10.45 -3.58 -2.91
N ALA A 243 -10.54 -4.89 -2.67
CA ALA A 243 -10.47 -5.43 -1.32
C ALA A 243 -9.04 -5.38 -0.76
N GLU A 244 -8.07 -5.86 -1.52
CA GLU A 244 -6.70 -5.95 -1.01
C GLU A 244 -6.20 -4.59 -0.55
N ASN A 245 -6.39 -3.55 -1.34
CA ASN A 245 -5.92 -2.21 -1.02
C ASN A 245 -6.85 -1.47 -0.05
N GLY A 246 -8.18 -1.56 -0.25
CA GLY A 246 -9.16 -0.96 0.66
C GLY A 246 -9.04 -1.51 2.08
N LEU A 247 -9.07 -2.84 2.26
CA LEU A 247 -8.92 -3.47 3.56
C LEU A 247 -7.52 -3.29 4.14
N GLY A 248 -6.49 -3.24 3.27
CA GLY A 248 -5.11 -2.96 3.67
C GLY A 248 -4.92 -1.63 4.37
N TYR A 249 -5.79 -0.63 4.14
CA TYR A 249 -5.81 0.63 4.88
C TYR A 249 -6.93 0.71 5.92
N LEU A 250 -8.04 0.02 5.72
CA LEU A 250 -9.11 0.00 6.72
C LEU A 250 -8.62 -0.61 8.04
N TYR A 251 -7.94 -1.74 8.01
CA TYR A 251 -7.48 -2.39 9.22
C TYR A 251 -6.46 -1.56 10.02
N PRO A 252 -5.34 -1.07 9.46
CA PRO A 252 -4.37 -0.32 10.25
C PRO A 252 -4.78 1.15 10.52
N VAL A 253 -5.59 1.77 9.68
CA VAL A 253 -5.87 3.22 9.75
C VAL A 253 -7.25 3.50 10.32
N PHE A 254 -8.32 3.05 9.65
CA PHE A 254 -9.68 3.31 10.13
C PHE A 254 -9.96 2.58 11.43
N THR A 255 -9.63 1.28 11.54
CA THR A 255 -9.92 0.49 12.73
C THR A 255 -9.16 0.99 13.95
N LEU A 256 -7.92 1.49 13.79
CA LEU A 256 -7.18 2.17 14.84
C LEU A 256 -7.96 3.35 15.39
N SER A 257 -8.48 4.22 14.52
CA SER A 257 -9.30 5.35 14.90
C SER A 257 -10.61 4.92 15.57
N TYR A 258 -11.31 3.95 14.99
CA TYR A 258 -12.56 3.40 15.53
C TYR A 258 -12.37 2.85 16.95
N MET A 259 -11.39 1.97 17.13
CA MET A 259 -11.10 1.36 18.43
C MET A 259 -10.70 2.39 19.50
N THR A 260 -9.92 3.41 19.11
CA THR A 260 -9.40 4.39 20.09
C THR A 260 -10.39 5.52 20.38
N LYS A 261 -11.12 6.02 19.37
CA LYS A 261 -12.01 7.18 19.53
C LYS A 261 -13.45 6.79 19.85
N GLN A 262 -14.00 5.73 19.24
CA GLN A 262 -15.37 5.29 19.47
C GLN A 262 -15.48 4.29 20.64
N LEU A 263 -14.58 3.31 20.70
CA LEU A 263 -14.60 2.30 21.76
C LEU A 263 -13.77 2.68 22.99
N GLY A 264 -13.00 3.77 22.94
CA GLY A 264 -12.21 4.26 24.07
C GLY A 264 -11.04 3.34 24.47
N LEU A 265 -10.62 2.44 23.57
CA LEU A 265 -9.55 1.48 23.87
C LEU A 265 -8.17 2.18 23.90
N GLN A 266 -7.25 1.64 24.69
CA GLN A 266 -5.90 2.17 24.78
C GLN A 266 -5.15 2.07 23.45
N LYS A 267 -4.56 3.18 23.01
CA LYS A 267 -3.81 3.27 21.73
C LYS A 267 -2.71 2.21 21.62
N SER A 268 -1.95 2.00 22.69
CA SER A 268 -0.87 1.02 22.73
C SER A 268 -1.38 -0.42 22.53
N MET A 269 -2.51 -0.77 23.12
CA MET A 269 -3.12 -2.09 22.96
C MET A 269 -3.51 -2.35 21.51
N VAL A 270 -4.12 -1.36 20.85
CA VAL A 270 -4.56 -1.47 19.45
C VAL A 270 -3.34 -1.53 18.51
N LEU A 271 -2.36 -0.64 18.70
CA LEU A 271 -1.13 -0.63 17.89
C LEU A 271 -0.33 -1.93 18.03
N ASN A 272 -0.21 -2.48 19.25
CA ASN A 272 0.45 -3.74 19.47
C ASN A 272 -0.26 -4.92 18.79
N GLY A 273 -1.59 -4.91 18.76
CA GLY A 273 -2.37 -5.91 18.01
C GLY A 273 -2.15 -5.84 16.50
N ILE A 274 -2.12 -4.61 15.96
CA ILE A 274 -1.80 -4.37 14.54
C ILE A 274 -0.36 -4.83 14.24
N MET A 275 0.61 -4.49 15.08
CA MET A 275 2.00 -4.93 14.94
C MET A 275 2.11 -6.45 14.95
N LEU A 276 1.44 -7.13 15.88
CA LEU A 276 1.45 -8.59 15.96
C LEU A 276 0.90 -9.22 14.69
N ALA A 277 -0.23 -8.70 14.17
CA ALA A 277 -0.82 -9.18 12.92
C ALA A 277 0.13 -9.00 11.73
N TYR A 278 0.80 -7.84 11.59
CA TYR A 278 1.78 -7.63 10.52
C TYR A 278 3.08 -8.43 10.71
N ALA A 279 3.51 -8.67 11.94
CA ALA A 279 4.65 -9.57 12.22
C ALA A 279 4.35 -11.00 11.74
N ILE A 280 3.13 -11.49 11.99
CA ILE A 280 2.67 -12.79 11.46
C ILE A 280 2.58 -12.73 9.93
N SER A 281 2.19 -11.59 9.35
CA SER A 281 2.09 -11.42 7.89
C SER A 281 3.44 -11.54 7.17
N LEU A 282 4.57 -11.32 7.84
CA LEU A 282 5.89 -11.60 7.25
C LEU A 282 6.06 -13.07 6.86
N PHE A 283 5.34 -13.96 7.52
CA PHE A 283 5.33 -15.41 7.23
C PHE A 283 4.14 -15.81 6.35
N THR A 284 2.95 -15.26 6.57
CA THR A 284 1.76 -15.66 5.84
C THR A 284 1.74 -15.14 4.40
N VAL A 285 2.30 -13.97 4.11
CA VAL A 285 2.43 -13.45 2.73
C VAL A 285 3.27 -14.39 1.86
N PRO A 286 4.51 -14.77 2.22
CA PRO A 286 5.25 -15.78 1.44
C PRO A 286 4.55 -17.14 1.38
N MET A 287 3.89 -17.56 2.46
CA MET A 287 3.14 -18.82 2.50
C MET A 287 2.02 -18.84 1.46
N PHE A 288 1.17 -17.81 1.41
CA PHE A 288 0.11 -17.69 0.41
C PHE A 288 0.66 -17.50 -1.00
N SER A 289 1.80 -16.83 -1.14
CA SER A 289 2.49 -16.71 -2.42
C SER A 289 2.96 -18.06 -2.94
N MET A 290 3.63 -18.87 -2.10
CA MET A 290 4.06 -20.23 -2.45
C MET A 290 2.86 -21.15 -2.71
N LEU A 291 1.79 -21.03 -1.92
CA LEU A 291 0.55 -21.76 -2.17
C LEU A 291 -0.01 -21.43 -3.55
N SER A 292 -0.01 -20.15 -3.93
CA SER A 292 -0.47 -19.71 -5.25
C SER A 292 0.42 -20.19 -6.41
N ASP A 293 1.70 -20.45 -6.16
CA ASP A 293 2.60 -21.09 -7.12
C ASP A 293 2.24 -22.57 -7.39
N ARG A 294 1.54 -23.22 -6.44
CA ARG A 294 1.18 -24.66 -6.52
C ARG A 294 -0.23 -24.88 -7.04
N ILE A 295 -1.23 -24.20 -6.45
CA ILE A 295 -2.65 -24.45 -6.72
C ILE A 295 -3.29 -23.42 -7.65
N GLY A 296 -2.55 -22.36 -8.00
CA GLY A 296 -3.02 -21.27 -8.88
C GLY A 296 -3.22 -19.95 -8.15
N ARG A 297 -3.18 -18.85 -8.91
CA ARG A 297 -3.34 -17.49 -8.40
C ARG A 297 -4.78 -17.23 -7.94
N ARG A 298 -5.75 -17.63 -8.79
CA ARG A 298 -7.17 -17.39 -8.56
C ARG A 298 -7.73 -18.06 -7.32
N PRO A 299 -7.48 -19.36 -7.05
CA PRO A 299 -8.01 -20.02 -5.85
C PRO A 299 -7.54 -19.35 -4.55
N VAL A 300 -6.26 -18.96 -4.48
CA VAL A 300 -5.70 -18.34 -3.27
C VAL A 300 -6.23 -16.93 -3.09
N TYR A 301 -6.15 -16.10 -4.13
CA TYR A 301 -6.63 -14.71 -4.08
C TYR A 301 -8.14 -14.63 -3.84
N GLY A 302 -8.92 -15.37 -4.63
CA GLY A 302 -10.38 -15.41 -4.52
C GLY A 302 -10.86 -15.99 -3.20
N GLY A 303 -10.22 -17.07 -2.71
CA GLY A 303 -10.50 -17.65 -1.41
C GLY A 303 -10.28 -16.66 -0.26
N ALA A 304 -9.19 -15.88 -0.30
CA ALA A 304 -8.92 -14.84 0.68
C ALA A 304 -9.91 -13.67 0.60
N ALA A 305 -10.36 -13.29 -0.61
CA ALA A 305 -11.40 -12.29 -0.79
C ALA A 305 -12.75 -12.77 -0.21
N ILE A 306 -13.14 -14.02 -0.48
CA ILE A 306 -14.36 -14.62 0.08
C ILE A 306 -14.26 -14.70 1.61
N PHE A 307 -13.11 -15.13 2.15
CA PHE A 307 -12.88 -15.13 3.59
C PHE A 307 -13.06 -13.72 4.18
N SER A 308 -12.49 -12.70 3.55
CA SER A 308 -12.61 -11.31 4.02
C SER A 308 -14.06 -10.82 3.99
N ALA A 309 -14.84 -11.20 2.97
CA ALA A 309 -16.27 -10.88 2.90
C ALA A 309 -17.05 -11.51 4.07
N LEU A 310 -16.84 -12.79 4.32
CA LEU A 310 -17.51 -13.52 5.39
C LEU A 310 -17.07 -13.05 6.79
N PHE A 311 -15.82 -12.59 6.92
CA PHE A 311 -15.26 -12.18 8.20
C PHE A 311 -15.54 -10.71 8.55
N ALA A 312 -16.05 -9.89 7.63
CA ALA A 312 -16.25 -8.45 7.87
C ALA A 312 -17.18 -8.13 9.05
N TYR A 313 -18.32 -8.81 9.17
CA TYR A 313 -19.22 -8.67 10.31
C TYR A 313 -18.66 -9.31 11.59
N PRO A 314 -18.19 -10.58 11.60
CA PRO A 314 -17.51 -11.18 12.75
C PRO A 314 -16.36 -10.33 13.29
N PHE A 315 -15.60 -9.66 12.43
CA PHE A 315 -14.53 -8.76 12.82
C PHE A 315 -15.02 -7.69 13.79
N PHE A 316 -16.09 -6.96 13.46
CA PHE A 316 -16.61 -5.90 14.31
C PHE A 316 -17.28 -6.46 15.58
N LEU A 317 -17.92 -7.64 15.52
CA LEU A 317 -18.41 -8.31 16.73
C LEU A 317 -17.28 -8.65 17.70
N MET A 318 -16.16 -9.19 17.20
CA MET A 318 -14.98 -9.51 18.02
C MET A 318 -14.35 -8.24 18.60
N VAL A 319 -14.23 -7.19 17.79
CA VAL A 319 -13.68 -5.89 18.24
C VAL A 319 -14.57 -5.25 19.31
N GLY A 320 -15.89 -5.34 19.16
CA GLY A 320 -16.87 -4.82 20.10
C GLY A 320 -16.87 -5.49 21.48
N THR A 321 -16.22 -6.65 21.64
CA THR A 321 -16.08 -7.32 22.94
C THR A 321 -15.21 -6.55 23.94
N GLY A 322 -14.35 -5.63 23.48
CA GLY A 322 -13.37 -4.93 24.31
C GLY A 322 -12.24 -5.85 24.86
N SER A 323 -12.30 -7.15 24.60
CA SER A 323 -11.32 -8.13 25.09
C SER A 323 -10.04 -8.12 24.23
N GLN A 324 -8.90 -7.79 24.85
CA GLN A 324 -7.60 -7.71 24.15
C GLN A 324 -7.27 -8.98 23.34
N PRO A 325 -7.35 -10.21 23.87
CA PRO A 325 -7.03 -11.43 23.10
C PRO A 325 -7.96 -11.61 21.89
N ILE A 326 -9.26 -11.30 22.05
CA ILE A 326 -10.25 -11.44 20.97
C ILE A 326 -10.00 -10.39 19.89
N ILE A 327 -9.71 -9.15 20.27
CA ILE A 327 -9.36 -8.08 19.33
C ILE A 327 -8.09 -8.41 18.56
N TRP A 328 -7.05 -8.90 19.24
CA TRP A 328 -5.81 -9.30 18.58
C TRP A 328 -6.03 -10.48 17.63
N LEU A 329 -6.84 -11.45 18.01
CA LEU A 329 -7.23 -12.56 17.13
C LEU A 329 -7.99 -12.03 15.90
N ALA A 330 -8.92 -11.08 16.07
CA ALA A 330 -9.64 -10.47 14.96
C ALA A 330 -8.68 -9.78 13.98
N LEU A 331 -7.72 -9.00 14.48
CA LEU A 331 -6.71 -8.34 13.67
C LEU A 331 -5.81 -9.34 12.93
N ILE A 332 -5.37 -10.42 13.61
CA ILE A 332 -4.57 -11.48 12.99
C ILE A 332 -5.35 -12.15 11.85
N LEU A 333 -6.61 -12.56 12.09
CA LEU A 333 -7.41 -13.20 11.05
C LEU A 333 -7.65 -12.26 9.87
N ALA A 334 -7.98 -11.00 10.13
CA ALA A 334 -8.25 -10.01 9.10
C ALA A 334 -7.00 -9.70 8.24
N ILE A 335 -5.87 -9.41 8.90
CA ILE A 335 -4.64 -8.95 8.24
C ILE A 335 -3.81 -10.12 7.74
N SER A 336 -3.50 -11.10 8.64
CA SER A 336 -2.54 -12.15 8.31
C SER A 336 -3.16 -13.30 7.50
N ILE A 337 -4.50 -13.45 7.46
CA ILE A 337 -5.17 -14.43 6.61
C ILE A 337 -5.88 -13.73 5.45
N GLY A 338 -6.85 -12.86 5.73
CA GLY A 338 -7.65 -12.21 4.70
C GLY A 338 -6.81 -11.34 3.77
N ASN A 339 -6.16 -10.31 4.30
CA ASN A 339 -5.38 -9.38 3.48
C ASN A 339 -4.12 -10.03 2.91
N SER A 340 -3.35 -10.77 3.71
CA SER A 340 -2.14 -11.46 3.24
C SER A 340 -2.41 -12.53 2.18
N GLY A 341 -3.57 -13.20 2.23
CA GLY A 341 -3.98 -14.17 1.22
C GLY A 341 -4.29 -13.54 -0.15
N MET A 342 -4.68 -12.27 -0.18
CA MET A 342 -4.79 -11.47 -1.43
C MET A 342 -3.45 -10.87 -1.83
N PHE A 343 -2.73 -10.28 -0.88
CA PHE A 343 -1.50 -9.53 -1.14
C PHE A 343 -0.34 -10.43 -1.58
N GLY A 344 -0.25 -11.66 -1.05
CA GLY A 344 0.79 -12.61 -1.40
C GLY A 344 0.86 -12.95 -2.90
N PRO A 345 -0.20 -13.49 -3.50
CA PRO A 345 -0.20 -13.85 -4.92
C PRO A 345 -0.22 -12.65 -5.87
N GLN A 346 -0.59 -11.46 -5.41
CA GLN A 346 -0.84 -10.27 -6.21
C GLN A 346 0.31 -9.89 -7.13
N ALA A 347 1.53 -9.85 -6.61
CA ALA A 347 2.71 -9.40 -7.34
C ALA A 347 2.94 -10.23 -8.62
N ALA A 348 2.92 -11.56 -8.48
CA ALA A 348 3.08 -12.47 -9.62
C ALA A 348 1.85 -12.43 -10.53
N TYR A 349 0.65 -12.49 -9.96
CA TYR A 349 -0.59 -12.49 -10.73
C TYR A 349 -0.69 -11.28 -11.66
N PHE A 350 -0.51 -10.08 -11.14
CA PHE A 350 -0.62 -8.86 -11.93
C PHE A 350 0.49 -8.75 -12.99
N ALA A 351 1.73 -9.18 -12.68
CA ALA A 351 2.80 -9.20 -13.66
C ALA A 351 2.55 -10.22 -14.78
N GLU A 352 1.94 -11.37 -14.48
CA GLU A 352 1.61 -12.42 -15.42
C GLU A 352 0.42 -12.10 -16.34
N LEU A 353 -0.44 -11.13 -15.97
CA LEU A 353 -1.59 -10.73 -16.77
C LEU A 353 -1.19 -10.00 -18.07
N PHE A 354 -0.10 -9.24 -18.04
CA PHE A 354 0.33 -8.42 -19.18
C PHE A 354 1.50 -9.04 -19.93
N GLY A 355 1.49 -8.92 -21.26
CA GLY A 355 2.62 -9.34 -22.10
C GLY A 355 3.90 -8.52 -21.86
N PRO A 356 5.09 -9.05 -22.23
CA PRO A 356 6.40 -8.47 -21.87
C PRO A 356 6.57 -6.99 -22.21
N LYS A 357 6.05 -6.55 -23.38
CA LYS A 357 6.20 -5.17 -23.88
C LYS A 357 5.39 -4.12 -23.12
N LEU A 358 4.26 -4.52 -22.51
CA LEU A 358 3.32 -3.62 -21.84
C LEU A 358 3.13 -3.97 -20.35
N ARG A 359 3.90 -4.92 -19.84
CA ARG A 359 3.80 -5.45 -18.47
C ARG A 359 3.96 -4.35 -17.42
N TYR A 360 5.02 -3.55 -17.54
CA TYR A 360 5.27 -2.48 -16.58
C TYR A 360 4.15 -1.44 -16.58
N SER A 361 3.80 -0.93 -17.75
CA SER A 361 2.78 0.10 -17.89
C SER A 361 1.38 -0.39 -17.53
N GLY A 362 1.02 -1.61 -17.95
CA GLY A 362 -0.26 -2.23 -17.61
C GLY A 362 -0.39 -2.50 -16.11
N PHE A 363 0.63 -3.13 -15.52
CA PHE A 363 0.68 -3.39 -14.08
C PHE A 363 0.60 -2.10 -13.26
N ALA A 364 1.50 -1.14 -13.51
CA ALA A 364 1.59 0.07 -12.71
C ALA A 364 0.34 0.93 -12.83
N SER A 365 -0.15 1.18 -14.06
CA SER A 365 -1.32 2.06 -14.25
C SER A 365 -2.61 1.45 -13.71
N ALA A 366 -2.88 0.16 -13.96
CA ALA A 366 -4.07 -0.49 -13.42
C ALA A 366 -4.04 -0.55 -11.88
N ARG A 367 -2.87 -0.83 -11.30
CA ARG A 367 -2.66 -0.88 -9.86
C ARG A 367 -2.88 0.49 -9.20
N GLU A 368 -2.28 1.55 -9.72
CA GLU A 368 -2.40 2.89 -9.12
C GLU A 368 -3.82 3.46 -9.29
N LEU A 369 -4.51 3.21 -10.41
CA LEU A 369 -5.92 3.54 -10.55
C LEU A 369 -6.81 2.79 -9.55
N GLY A 370 -6.55 1.49 -9.32
CA GLY A 370 -7.23 0.73 -8.28
C GLY A 370 -6.99 1.31 -6.88
N SER A 371 -5.81 1.85 -6.62
CA SER A 371 -5.49 2.50 -5.35
C SER A 371 -6.27 3.80 -5.11
N ILE A 372 -6.55 4.58 -6.16
CA ILE A 372 -7.43 5.76 -6.07
C ILE A 372 -8.86 5.35 -5.75
N LEU A 373 -9.34 4.24 -6.33
CA LEU A 373 -10.72 3.81 -6.15
C LEU A 373 -11.00 3.23 -4.76
N ALA A 374 -10.01 2.57 -4.14
CA ALA A 374 -10.23 1.85 -2.90
C ALA A 374 -9.30 2.31 -1.77
N GLY A 375 -7.98 2.32 -1.94
CA GLY A 375 -7.04 2.54 -0.84
C GLY A 375 -7.09 3.95 -0.27
N GLY A 376 -7.06 4.97 -1.14
CA GLY A 376 -7.11 6.37 -0.74
C GLY A 376 -8.39 6.76 -0.01
N PRO A 377 -9.55 6.52 -0.60
CA PRO A 377 -10.83 6.93 -0.01
C PRO A 377 -11.33 6.00 1.10
N ALA A 378 -10.78 4.78 1.27
CA ALA A 378 -11.32 3.80 2.19
C ALA A 378 -11.47 4.27 3.65
N PRO A 379 -10.47 4.86 4.32
CA PRO A 379 -10.64 5.34 5.68
C PRO A 379 -11.64 6.51 5.79
N PHE A 380 -11.68 7.38 4.79
CA PHE A 380 -12.66 8.47 4.71
C PHE A 380 -14.08 7.92 4.58
N LEU A 381 -14.32 7.04 3.59
CA LEU A 381 -15.64 6.44 3.36
C LEU A 381 -16.11 5.61 4.55
N ALA A 382 -15.22 4.85 5.19
CA ALA A 382 -15.57 4.09 6.38
C ALA A 382 -15.96 5.01 7.56
N THR A 383 -15.26 6.11 7.75
CA THR A 383 -15.59 7.08 8.80
C THR A 383 -16.91 7.80 8.52
N TRP A 384 -17.16 8.16 7.25
CA TRP A 384 -18.44 8.74 6.83
C TRP A 384 -19.59 7.76 7.03
N LEU A 385 -19.43 6.49 6.59
CA LEU A 385 -20.43 5.44 6.79
C LEU A 385 -20.70 5.15 8.26
N LEU A 386 -19.68 5.19 9.11
CA LEU A 386 -19.83 5.04 10.55
C LEU A 386 -20.75 6.14 11.12
N GLY A 387 -20.54 7.40 10.68
CA GLY A 387 -21.42 8.52 11.07
C GLY A 387 -22.86 8.36 10.58
N GLN A 388 -23.07 7.86 9.34
CA GLN A 388 -24.40 7.57 8.81
C GLN A 388 -25.11 6.42 9.56
N GLY A 389 -24.35 5.49 10.10
CA GLY A 389 -24.83 4.35 10.89
C GLY A 389 -25.01 4.64 12.38
N ASN A 390 -25.12 5.91 12.80
CA ASN A 390 -25.22 6.30 14.21
C ASN A 390 -24.05 5.78 15.07
N ASN A 391 -22.85 5.79 14.50
CA ASN A 391 -21.61 5.24 15.08
C ASN A 391 -21.59 3.71 15.25
N GLU A 392 -22.56 2.99 14.67
CA GLU A 392 -22.54 1.54 14.58
C GLU A 392 -21.76 1.08 13.32
N PRO A 393 -20.93 0.04 13.42
CA PRO A 393 -19.98 -0.31 12.37
C PRO A 393 -20.58 -1.11 11.19
N TRP A 394 -21.89 -1.36 11.19
CA TRP A 394 -22.52 -2.28 10.23
C TRP A 394 -22.47 -1.81 8.79
N LEU A 395 -22.58 -0.50 8.54
CA LEU A 395 -22.41 0.06 7.20
C LEU A 395 -20.95 -0.04 6.73
N VAL A 396 -20.00 0.06 7.64
CA VAL A 396 -18.58 -0.17 7.33
C VAL A 396 -18.34 -1.64 6.99
N ALA A 397 -18.91 -2.55 7.76
CA ALA A 397 -18.85 -3.99 7.45
C ALA A 397 -19.45 -4.29 6.06
N ALA A 398 -20.61 -3.71 5.73
CA ALA A 398 -21.22 -3.84 4.41
C ALA A 398 -20.31 -3.30 3.28
N TYR A 399 -19.64 -2.18 3.51
CA TYR A 399 -18.64 -1.63 2.58
C TYR A 399 -17.45 -2.60 2.39
N MET A 400 -16.93 -3.20 3.46
CA MET A 400 -15.86 -4.19 3.40
C MET A 400 -16.30 -5.45 2.60
N VAL A 401 -17.53 -5.92 2.85
CA VAL A 401 -18.13 -7.02 2.07
C VAL A 401 -18.22 -6.66 0.59
N THR A 402 -18.67 -5.45 0.28
CA THR A 402 -18.80 -4.98 -1.12
C THR A 402 -17.45 -5.00 -1.83
N LEU A 403 -16.40 -4.45 -1.21
CA LEU A 403 -15.04 -4.48 -1.78
C LEU A 403 -14.57 -5.93 -2.02
N ALA A 404 -14.79 -6.81 -1.05
CA ALA A 404 -14.34 -8.19 -1.10
C ALA A 404 -15.11 -9.02 -2.14
N VAL A 405 -16.42 -8.82 -2.26
CA VAL A 405 -17.26 -9.49 -3.29
C VAL A 405 -16.87 -9.01 -4.68
N LEU A 406 -16.69 -7.71 -4.90
CA LEU A 406 -16.25 -7.18 -6.20
C LEU A 406 -14.86 -7.72 -6.57
N THR A 407 -13.96 -7.85 -5.60
CA THR A 407 -12.66 -8.49 -5.82
C THR A 407 -12.80 -9.97 -6.17
N ALA A 408 -13.62 -10.73 -5.46
CA ALA A 408 -13.88 -12.15 -5.77
C ALA A 408 -14.46 -12.32 -7.19
N ILE A 409 -15.39 -11.46 -7.59
CA ILE A 409 -15.96 -11.44 -8.94
C ILE A 409 -14.87 -11.15 -9.99
N ALA A 410 -14.04 -10.13 -9.77
CA ALA A 410 -12.96 -9.80 -10.70
C ALA A 410 -11.96 -10.95 -10.86
N ILE A 411 -11.59 -11.61 -9.78
CA ILE A 411 -10.70 -12.78 -9.80
C ILE A 411 -11.38 -13.98 -10.49
N TYR A 412 -12.68 -14.19 -10.27
CA TYR A 412 -13.43 -15.26 -10.92
C TYR A 412 -13.43 -15.13 -12.45
N PHE A 413 -13.62 -13.92 -12.96
CA PHE A 413 -13.56 -13.66 -14.39
C PHE A 413 -12.14 -13.47 -14.95
N GLY A 414 -11.13 -13.34 -14.09
CA GLY A 414 -9.72 -13.24 -14.48
C GLY A 414 -9.19 -14.56 -15.05
N PRO A 415 -8.15 -14.53 -15.90
CA PRO A 415 -7.48 -15.75 -16.36
C PRO A 415 -6.61 -16.33 -15.23
N GLU A 416 -6.45 -17.66 -15.21
CA GLU A 416 -5.43 -18.29 -14.38
C GLU A 416 -4.05 -18.18 -15.07
N THR A 417 -3.00 -17.81 -14.31
CA THR A 417 -1.73 -17.41 -14.91
C THR A 417 -0.49 -18.16 -14.40
N TYR A 418 -0.61 -18.95 -13.33
CA TYR A 418 0.58 -19.54 -12.66
C TYR A 418 1.44 -20.47 -13.52
N LYS A 419 0.88 -21.05 -14.59
CA LYS A 419 1.59 -21.89 -15.57
C LYS A 419 1.93 -21.16 -16.88
N THR A 420 1.55 -19.89 -17.01
CA THR A 420 1.74 -19.13 -18.26
C THR A 420 3.23 -18.83 -18.46
N ASP A 421 3.72 -18.97 -19.70
CA ASP A 421 5.03 -18.46 -20.05
C ASP A 421 5.04 -16.94 -20.00
N ILE A 422 5.87 -16.37 -19.14
CA ILE A 422 5.98 -14.93 -18.94
C ILE A 422 6.66 -14.23 -20.14
N LEU A 423 7.37 -14.94 -20.99
CA LEU A 423 8.04 -14.42 -22.16
C LEU A 423 7.14 -14.40 -23.41
N ALA A 424 6.05 -15.18 -23.41
CA ALA A 424 5.11 -15.22 -24.52
C ALA A 424 4.26 -13.93 -24.61
N ASP A 425 4.16 -13.36 -25.81
CA ASP A 425 3.29 -12.22 -26.08
C ASP A 425 1.85 -12.70 -26.33
N LYS A 426 0.99 -12.54 -25.32
CA LYS A 426 -0.41 -13.01 -25.36
C LYS A 426 -1.27 -12.25 -26.37
N ALA A 427 -0.85 -11.07 -26.84
CA ALA A 427 -1.58 -10.29 -27.82
C ALA A 427 -1.50 -10.91 -29.22
N ASP A 428 -0.40 -11.61 -29.55
CA ASP A 428 -0.20 -12.28 -30.83
C ASP A 428 -0.92 -13.64 -30.89
N ALA A 429 -1.25 -14.24 -29.76
CA ALA A 429 -1.98 -15.52 -29.68
C ALA A 429 -3.53 -15.37 -29.80
N LYS A 430 -4.05 -14.14 -29.72
CA LYS A 430 -5.50 -13.84 -29.89
C LYS A 430 -5.85 -13.36 -31.30
N ARG A 431 -4.89 -13.29 -32.22
CA ARG A 431 -5.11 -13.09 -33.68
C ARG A 431 -5.04 -14.43 -34.41
#